data_61c02854a8188aa35411fe1b22bf5e3a
#
_entry.id   61c02854a8188aa35411fe1b22bf5e3a
#
_cell.length_a   1.000
_cell.length_b   1.000
_cell.length_c   1.000
_cell.angle_alpha   90.00
_cell.angle_beta   90.00
_cell.angle_gamma   90.00
#
_symmetry.space_group_name_H-M   'P 1'
#
loop_
_entity.id
_entity.type
_entity.pdbx_description
1 polymer ?
#
loop_
_entity_poly.entity_id
_entity_poly.type
_entity_poly.pdbx_seq_one_letter_code
_entity_poly.pdbx_strand_id
1 'polypeptide(L)'
;MQLLAVLNEYRTGNRQMNEADTYGLSGGTAQKIADYTEKLSAELQVMRHRIYPPEARKAFTRTFSTLDLVKMLDVPESTLRAMTIEGKGPQPHRADNNRRMYSVAQLTELRAFLAERRPDDALRLWPRRREGEKLQVIATANFKGGSSKTTTSIHLSHYLALQGYRVLCIDLDPQASMTSIFGLQPEFDVAENETVYAALRYDTERRPLAETIRETYFPGIHLIPGNLELMDFEFDTPAYLAQRERDELGLFFERLRNAIQSVEQHYDFVVLDTPPSLGYSTLAALYAATGLVVTVHPSMLDVASCNQFLIMISDLADTLAQFGAEFDHDFMKFLLTRVNPNDGPQKYMGSVMRRLFESDVLVYEAVESTAIAGAGVAKKSLYELESGEVGRETLKRALESADHVNGEIHDLLKTVWGRS
;
A
#
# COMPACT_ATOMS: atom_id res chain seq x y z
N MET A 1 -33.09 9.54 8.84
CA MET A 1 -33.41 10.22 7.58
C MET A 1 -33.15 11.73 7.62
N GLN A 2 -33.58 12.49 8.62
CA GLN A 2 -33.32 13.96 8.66
C GLN A 2 -31.83 14.32 8.85
N LEU A 3 -31.07 13.55 9.61
CA LEU A 3 -29.63 13.79 9.83
C LEU A 3 -28.79 13.55 8.55
N LEU A 4 -29.12 12.53 7.79
CA LEU A 4 -28.47 12.20 6.51
C LEU A 4 -28.78 13.24 5.42
N ALA A 5 -30.00 13.79 5.40
CA ALA A 5 -30.37 14.88 4.48
C ALA A 5 -29.58 16.16 4.82
N VAL A 6 -29.43 16.48 6.09
CA VAL A 6 -28.64 17.64 6.56
C VAL A 6 -27.14 17.46 6.24
N LEU A 7 -26.61 16.28 6.45
CA LEU A 7 -25.19 15.98 6.11
C LEU A 7 -24.95 16.06 4.59
N ASN A 8 -25.89 15.64 3.77
CA ASN A 8 -25.78 15.73 2.32
C ASN A 8 -25.88 17.19 1.80
N GLU A 9 -26.68 18.02 2.42
CA GLU A 9 -26.80 19.45 2.08
C GLU A 9 -25.52 20.24 2.44
N TYR A 10 -24.82 19.86 3.49
CA TYR A 10 -23.51 20.42 3.83
C TYR A 10 -22.40 19.96 2.85
N ARG A 11 -22.52 18.76 2.32
CA ARG A 11 -21.54 18.13 1.44
C ARG A 11 -21.54 18.70 0.01
N THR A 12 -22.71 19.08 -0.50
CA THR A 12 -22.84 19.56 -1.89
C THR A 12 -22.47 21.04 -2.09
N GLY A 13 -21.95 21.72 -1.06
CA GLY A 13 -21.60 23.16 -1.17
C GLY A 13 -22.76 24.09 -1.48
N ASN A 14 -24.01 23.57 -1.54
CA ASN A 14 -25.20 24.32 -1.90
C ASN A 14 -25.80 25.13 -0.75
N ARG A 15 -25.18 25.09 0.43
CA ARG A 15 -25.59 25.93 1.54
C ARG A 15 -24.49 26.94 1.88
N GLN A 16 -24.54 28.11 1.28
CA GLN A 16 -23.92 29.30 1.90
C GLN A 16 -24.59 29.47 3.26
N MET A 17 -23.77 29.52 4.33
CA MET A 17 -24.26 29.81 5.67
C MET A 17 -25.00 31.15 5.65
N ASN A 18 -26.33 31.12 5.61
CA ASN A 18 -27.13 32.27 5.98
C ASN A 18 -27.09 32.37 7.51
N GLU A 19 -26.75 33.54 8.04
CA GLU A 19 -26.75 33.86 9.48
C GLU A 19 -28.05 33.55 10.23
N ALA A 20 -29.13 33.23 9.50
CA ALA A 20 -30.45 32.92 10.04
C ALA A 20 -30.66 31.41 10.41
N ASP A 21 -29.78 30.52 9.96
CA ASP A 21 -29.90 29.06 10.20
C ASP A 21 -29.14 28.56 11.45
N THR A 22 -28.67 29.48 12.30
CA THR A 22 -28.13 29.16 13.63
C THR A 22 -29.25 28.71 14.56
N TYR A 23 -29.69 27.47 14.40
CA TYR A 23 -30.48 26.79 15.43
C TYR A 23 -29.65 26.71 16.71
N GLY A 24 -29.82 27.68 17.63
CA GLY A 24 -29.71 27.56 19.06
C GLY A 24 -28.46 26.90 19.69
N LEU A 25 -27.34 26.77 18.99
CA LEU A 25 -26.09 26.23 19.51
C LEU A 25 -25.11 27.36 19.85
N SER A 26 -25.57 28.32 20.66
CA SER A 26 -24.72 29.34 21.21
C SER A 26 -23.72 28.73 22.20
N GLY A 27 -22.44 28.72 21.86
CA GLY A 27 -21.32 28.46 22.78
C GLY A 27 -21.05 27.01 23.16
N GLY A 28 -21.56 26.02 22.41
CA GLY A 28 -21.41 24.61 22.73
C GLY A 28 -20.12 23.97 22.18
N THR A 29 -19.95 22.67 22.47
CA THR A 29 -18.81 21.85 22.01
C THR A 29 -18.64 21.85 20.48
N ALA A 30 -19.76 21.89 19.73
CA ALA A 30 -19.71 21.93 18.25
C ALA A 30 -19.00 23.20 17.73
N GLN A 31 -19.29 24.37 18.30
CA GLN A 31 -18.59 25.61 17.91
C GLN A 31 -17.09 25.54 18.24
N LYS A 32 -16.72 24.98 19.42
CA LYS A 32 -15.31 24.78 19.78
C LYS A 32 -14.59 23.85 18.82
N ILE A 33 -15.24 22.77 18.38
CA ILE A 33 -14.70 21.84 17.40
C ILE A 33 -14.45 22.56 16.07
N ALA A 34 -15.43 23.35 15.59
CA ALA A 34 -15.29 24.13 14.37
C ALA A 34 -14.11 25.11 14.45
N ASP A 35 -14.01 25.88 15.54
CA ASP A 35 -12.89 26.81 15.77
C ASP A 35 -11.53 26.11 15.83
N TYR A 36 -11.47 24.91 16.43
CA TYR A 36 -10.23 24.14 16.50
C TYR A 36 -9.86 23.56 15.13
N THR A 37 -10.84 23.12 14.37
CA THR A 37 -10.63 22.63 12.99
C THR A 37 -10.08 23.74 12.11
N GLU A 38 -10.68 24.93 12.14
CA GLU A 38 -10.22 26.07 11.37
C GLU A 38 -8.77 26.47 11.73
N LYS A 39 -8.48 26.62 13.04
CA LYS A 39 -7.13 26.97 13.52
C LYS A 39 -6.10 25.93 13.14
N LEU A 40 -6.43 24.64 13.31
CA LEU A 40 -5.50 23.55 12.99
C LEU A 40 -5.28 23.44 11.48
N SER A 41 -6.32 23.59 10.66
CA SER A 41 -6.19 23.60 9.21
C SER A 41 -5.33 24.76 8.70
N ALA A 42 -5.52 25.97 9.27
CA ALA A 42 -4.71 27.11 8.92
C ALA A 42 -3.22 26.90 9.28
N GLU A 43 -2.92 26.34 10.45
CA GLU A 43 -1.54 26.07 10.87
C GLU A 43 -0.92 24.95 10.01
N LEU A 44 -1.67 23.91 9.69
CA LEU A 44 -1.22 22.83 8.77
C LEU A 44 -0.90 23.39 7.38
N GLN A 45 -1.68 24.33 6.86
CA GLN A 45 -1.37 25.02 5.59
C GLN A 45 -0.06 25.81 5.66
N VAL A 46 0.19 26.53 6.77
CA VAL A 46 1.45 27.26 6.97
C VAL A 46 2.62 26.29 7.06
N MET A 47 2.47 25.20 7.81
CA MET A 47 3.49 24.14 7.89
C MET A 47 3.75 23.49 6.53
N ARG A 48 2.71 23.25 5.73
CA ARG A 48 2.82 22.74 4.37
C ARG A 48 3.76 23.59 3.52
N HIS A 49 3.54 24.89 3.47
CA HIS A 49 4.39 25.80 2.69
C HIS A 49 5.84 25.87 3.18
N ARG A 50 6.10 25.60 4.46
CA ARG A 50 7.45 25.59 5.03
C ARG A 50 8.19 24.26 4.85
N ILE A 51 7.51 23.14 5.07
CA ILE A 51 8.14 21.82 5.16
C ILE A 51 8.02 21.06 3.83
N TYR A 52 6.89 21.26 3.13
CA TYR A 52 6.57 20.62 1.86
C TYR A 52 5.99 21.65 0.89
N PRO A 53 6.82 22.54 0.34
CA PRO A 53 6.33 23.53 -0.61
C PRO A 53 5.65 22.80 -1.79
N PRO A 54 4.53 23.32 -2.31
CA PRO A 54 3.75 22.68 -3.38
C PRO A 54 4.56 22.33 -4.64
N GLU A 55 5.69 23.05 -4.83
CA GLU A 55 6.61 22.86 -5.94
C GLU A 55 7.62 21.73 -5.68
N ALA A 56 7.84 21.33 -4.42
CA ALA A 56 8.76 20.25 -4.06
C ALA A 56 8.04 18.91 -4.15
N ARG A 57 7.88 18.39 -5.38
CA ARG A 57 7.40 17.03 -5.56
C ARG A 57 8.37 16.04 -4.94
N LYS A 58 7.86 15.07 -4.20
CA LYS A 58 8.67 13.98 -3.68
C LYS A 58 9.38 13.28 -4.84
N ALA A 59 10.66 13.00 -4.68
CA ALA A 59 11.49 12.32 -5.66
C ALA A 59 12.24 11.16 -5.02
N PHE A 60 12.50 10.12 -5.77
CA PHE A 60 13.37 9.04 -5.35
C PHE A 60 14.83 9.48 -5.58
N THR A 61 15.50 9.84 -4.51
CA THR A 61 16.86 10.39 -4.55
C THR A 61 17.96 9.36 -4.34
N ARG A 62 17.63 8.22 -3.70
CA ARG A 62 18.60 7.15 -3.48
C ARG A 62 19.16 6.63 -4.80
N THR A 63 20.46 6.46 -4.84
CA THR A 63 21.19 5.94 -5.99
C THR A 63 21.85 4.60 -5.65
N PHE A 64 22.10 3.79 -6.68
CA PHE A 64 22.67 2.46 -6.58
C PHE A 64 24.07 2.43 -7.15
N SER A 65 25.01 1.87 -6.42
CA SER A 65 26.36 1.64 -6.93
C SER A 65 26.39 0.46 -7.92
N THR A 66 27.47 0.33 -8.69
CA THR A 66 27.68 -0.86 -9.54
C THR A 66 27.59 -2.17 -8.77
N LEU A 67 28.07 -2.20 -7.51
CA LEU A 67 28.00 -3.40 -6.66
C LEU A 67 26.56 -3.72 -6.23
N ASP A 68 25.74 -2.71 -5.99
CA ASP A 68 24.32 -2.91 -5.71
C ASP A 68 23.62 -3.52 -6.92
N LEU A 69 23.90 -3.00 -8.13
CA LEU A 69 23.37 -3.55 -9.38
C LEU A 69 23.81 -4.99 -9.65
N VAL A 70 25.06 -5.32 -9.36
CA VAL A 70 25.56 -6.72 -9.45
C VAL A 70 24.70 -7.65 -8.61
N LYS A 71 24.39 -7.26 -7.39
CA LYS A 71 23.54 -8.05 -6.48
C LYS A 71 22.08 -8.11 -6.94
N MET A 72 21.51 -6.96 -7.35
CA MET A 72 20.10 -6.85 -7.73
C MET A 72 19.78 -7.51 -9.07
N LEU A 73 20.75 -7.52 -9.99
CA LEU A 73 20.57 -8.06 -11.35
C LEU A 73 21.18 -9.45 -11.52
N ASP A 74 21.98 -9.87 -10.56
CA ASP A 74 22.77 -11.10 -10.63
C ASP A 74 23.55 -11.19 -11.96
N VAL A 75 24.29 -10.12 -12.26
CA VAL A 75 25.16 -10.03 -13.46
C VAL A 75 26.58 -9.67 -13.03
N PRO A 76 27.62 -10.21 -13.72
CA PRO A 76 29.01 -9.86 -13.41
C PRO A 76 29.28 -8.35 -13.54
N GLU A 77 30.11 -7.80 -12.66
CA GLU A 77 30.53 -6.39 -12.72
C GLU A 77 31.19 -6.06 -14.06
N SER A 78 31.96 -7.01 -14.62
CA SER A 78 32.58 -6.87 -15.96
C SER A 78 31.58 -6.58 -17.07
N THR A 79 30.38 -7.18 -17.00
CA THR A 79 29.28 -6.92 -17.95
C THR A 79 28.83 -5.46 -17.88
N LEU A 80 28.52 -4.97 -16.67
CA LEU A 80 28.07 -3.59 -16.48
C LEU A 80 29.17 -2.58 -16.87
N ARG A 81 30.42 -2.93 -16.59
CA ARG A 81 31.56 -2.12 -16.97
C ARG A 81 31.76 -2.05 -18.49
N ALA A 82 31.71 -3.19 -19.18
CA ALA A 82 31.81 -3.25 -20.63
C ALA A 82 30.70 -2.43 -21.29
N MET A 83 29.46 -2.58 -20.87
CA MET A 83 28.33 -1.79 -21.36
C MET A 83 28.57 -0.29 -21.23
N THR A 84 29.05 0.15 -20.08
CA THR A 84 29.36 1.58 -19.84
C THR A 84 30.44 2.09 -20.76
N ILE A 85 31.52 1.29 -21.01
CA ILE A 85 32.62 1.66 -21.89
C ILE A 85 32.17 1.73 -23.37
N GLU A 86 31.32 0.80 -23.77
CA GLU A 86 30.77 0.71 -25.12
C GLU A 86 29.63 1.71 -25.39
N GLY A 87 29.20 2.48 -24.36
CA GLY A 87 28.09 3.40 -24.48
C GLY A 87 26.73 2.70 -24.67
N LYS A 88 26.60 1.43 -24.26
CA LYS A 88 25.40 0.62 -24.40
C LYS A 88 24.56 0.66 -23.12
N GLY A 89 23.24 0.85 -23.27
CA GLY A 89 22.30 0.97 -22.14
C GLY A 89 22.43 2.27 -21.35
N PRO A 90 21.76 2.37 -20.20
CA PRO A 90 21.76 3.58 -19.38
C PRO A 90 23.14 3.88 -18.83
N GLN A 91 23.57 5.14 -18.97
CA GLN A 91 24.90 5.58 -18.55
C GLN A 91 24.88 6.08 -17.10
N PRO A 92 25.75 5.58 -16.21
CA PRO A 92 25.80 6.02 -14.83
C PRO A 92 26.25 7.49 -14.72
N HIS A 93 25.76 8.18 -13.71
CA HIS A 93 26.40 9.43 -13.29
C HIS A 93 27.58 9.11 -12.36
N ARG A 94 28.48 10.08 -12.19
CA ARG A 94 29.63 9.94 -11.29
C ARG A 94 29.36 10.76 -10.03
N ALA A 95 29.46 10.11 -8.88
CA ALA A 95 29.47 10.80 -7.59
C ALA A 95 30.81 11.53 -7.37
N ASP A 96 30.90 12.39 -6.38
CA ASP A 96 32.09 13.20 -6.04
C ASP A 96 33.36 12.35 -5.85
N ASN A 97 33.21 11.11 -5.37
CA ASN A 97 34.30 10.14 -5.21
C ASN A 97 34.59 9.32 -6.49
N ASN A 98 34.12 9.79 -7.64
CA ASN A 98 34.28 9.17 -8.95
C ASN A 98 33.62 7.77 -9.10
N ARG A 99 32.77 7.35 -8.14
CA ARG A 99 32.02 6.10 -8.23
C ARG A 99 30.87 6.23 -9.22
N ARG A 100 30.60 5.14 -9.95
CA ARG A 100 29.45 5.04 -10.84
C ARG A 100 28.20 4.78 -10.00
N MET A 101 27.20 5.64 -10.19
CA MET A 101 25.93 5.56 -9.50
C MET A 101 24.79 5.56 -10.54
N TYR A 102 23.72 4.85 -10.22
CA TYR A 102 22.55 4.68 -11.08
C TYR A 102 21.30 5.10 -10.32
N SER A 103 20.39 5.78 -10.98
CA SER A 103 19.06 6.06 -10.44
C SER A 103 18.18 4.80 -10.53
N VAL A 104 17.03 4.81 -9.81
CA VAL A 104 16.04 3.73 -9.91
C VAL A 104 15.47 3.61 -11.33
N ALA A 105 15.29 4.73 -12.04
CA ALA A 105 14.85 4.71 -13.43
C ALA A 105 15.87 4.00 -14.33
N GLN A 106 17.16 4.28 -14.13
CA GLN A 106 18.25 3.61 -14.84
C GLN A 106 18.35 2.12 -14.50
N LEU A 107 18.05 1.72 -13.24
CA LEU A 107 17.96 0.31 -12.88
C LEU A 107 16.85 -0.40 -13.68
N THR A 108 15.66 0.21 -13.75
CA THR A 108 14.52 -0.33 -14.51
C THR A 108 14.85 -0.45 -16.00
N GLU A 109 15.44 0.60 -16.57
CA GLU A 109 15.88 0.61 -17.97
C GLU A 109 16.97 -0.45 -18.24
N LEU A 110 17.92 -0.63 -17.31
CA LEU A 110 18.97 -1.64 -17.42
C LEU A 110 18.40 -3.06 -17.34
N ARG A 111 17.39 -3.32 -16.52
CA ARG A 111 16.67 -4.61 -16.49
C ARG A 111 16.07 -4.94 -17.86
N ALA A 112 15.32 -4.02 -18.45
CA ALA A 112 14.72 -4.19 -19.78
C ALA A 112 15.78 -4.42 -20.86
N PHE A 113 16.82 -3.58 -20.87
CA PHE A 113 17.92 -3.68 -21.83
C PHE A 113 18.68 -5.00 -21.75
N LEU A 114 18.93 -5.52 -20.54
CA LEU A 114 19.60 -6.80 -20.36
C LEU A 114 18.71 -7.99 -20.74
N ALA A 115 17.42 -7.91 -20.45
CA ALA A 115 16.44 -8.95 -20.79
C ALA A 115 16.35 -9.17 -22.30
N GLU A 116 16.34 -8.09 -23.09
CA GLU A 116 16.36 -8.17 -24.56
C GLU A 116 17.61 -8.87 -25.12
N ARG A 117 18.76 -8.72 -24.44
CA ARG A 117 20.03 -9.27 -24.89
C ARG A 117 20.37 -10.64 -24.33
N ARG A 118 19.65 -11.06 -23.32
CA ARG A 118 19.84 -12.34 -22.63
C ARG A 118 18.51 -13.07 -22.53
N PRO A 119 18.02 -13.66 -23.63
CA PRO A 119 16.71 -14.34 -23.64
C PRO A 119 16.59 -15.43 -22.57
N ASP A 120 17.69 -16.14 -22.27
CA ASP A 120 17.71 -17.19 -21.23
C ASP A 120 17.54 -16.62 -19.81
N ASP A 121 17.97 -15.38 -19.59
CA ASP A 121 17.83 -14.66 -18.31
C ASP A 121 16.63 -13.71 -18.29
N ALA A 122 15.89 -13.59 -19.39
CA ALA A 122 14.88 -12.54 -19.56
C ALA A 122 13.83 -12.54 -18.44
N LEU A 123 13.38 -13.72 -18.01
CA LEU A 123 12.41 -13.84 -16.93
C LEU A 123 12.95 -13.35 -15.59
N ARG A 124 14.21 -13.56 -15.31
CA ARG A 124 14.86 -13.12 -14.07
C ARG A 124 15.14 -11.61 -14.08
N LEU A 125 15.53 -11.09 -15.24
CA LEU A 125 15.87 -9.68 -15.39
C LEU A 125 14.65 -8.77 -15.52
N TRP A 126 13.61 -9.24 -16.22
CA TRP A 126 12.37 -8.52 -16.48
C TRP A 126 11.16 -9.43 -16.20
N PRO A 127 10.86 -9.71 -14.91
CA PRO A 127 9.99 -10.80 -14.49
C PRO A 127 8.48 -10.46 -14.58
N ARG A 128 8.10 -9.59 -15.48
CA ARG A 128 6.70 -9.14 -15.62
C ARG A 128 5.74 -10.28 -15.86
N ARG A 129 4.48 -10.08 -15.48
CA ARG A 129 3.38 -11.01 -15.68
C ARG A 129 3.26 -11.40 -17.16
N ARG A 130 3.08 -12.67 -17.43
CA ARG A 130 2.93 -13.25 -18.77
C ARG A 130 1.46 -13.53 -19.08
N GLU A 131 1.18 -13.78 -20.36
CA GLU A 131 -0.13 -14.27 -20.79
C GLU A 131 -0.47 -15.58 -20.08
N GLY A 132 -1.68 -15.69 -19.54
CA GLY A 132 -2.15 -16.83 -18.75
C GLY A 132 -1.84 -16.75 -17.24
N GLU A 133 -0.96 -15.86 -16.78
CA GLU A 133 -0.74 -15.64 -15.36
C GLU A 133 -1.77 -14.66 -14.81
N LYS A 134 -2.39 -15.01 -13.67
CA LYS A 134 -3.38 -14.14 -13.00
C LYS A 134 -2.72 -12.91 -12.42
N LEU A 135 -3.40 -11.75 -12.49
CA LEU A 135 -3.07 -10.60 -11.67
C LEU A 135 -3.08 -11.02 -10.19
N GLN A 136 -2.03 -10.70 -9.45
CA GLN A 136 -1.99 -10.96 -8.03
C GLN A 136 -2.36 -9.71 -7.25
N VAL A 137 -3.40 -9.83 -6.43
CA VAL A 137 -3.93 -8.78 -5.56
C VAL A 137 -3.61 -9.16 -4.12
N ILE A 138 -2.71 -8.43 -3.47
CA ILE A 138 -2.23 -8.74 -2.13
C ILE A 138 -2.86 -7.73 -1.15
N ALA A 139 -3.65 -8.21 -0.19
CA ALA A 139 -4.16 -7.38 0.89
C ALA A 139 -3.32 -7.58 2.16
N THR A 140 -2.89 -6.48 2.77
CA THR A 140 -2.35 -6.50 4.13
C THR A 140 -3.47 -6.21 5.10
N ALA A 141 -3.74 -7.12 6.02
CA ALA A 141 -4.92 -7.05 6.88
C ALA A 141 -4.62 -7.32 8.34
N ASN A 142 -5.28 -6.61 9.22
CA ASN A 142 -5.47 -6.86 10.65
C ASN A 142 -6.38 -5.76 11.21
N PHE A 143 -7.17 -6.07 12.26
CA PHE A 143 -8.01 -5.06 12.93
C PHE A 143 -7.23 -4.07 13.76
N LYS A 144 -6.07 -4.48 14.28
CA LYS A 144 -5.34 -3.64 15.20
C LYS A 144 -4.61 -2.51 14.48
N GLY A 145 -4.83 -1.28 14.95
CA GLY A 145 -4.00 -0.15 14.57
C GLY A 145 -2.56 -0.37 15.02
N GLY A 146 -1.58 0.04 14.20
CA GLY A 146 -0.17 -0.12 14.52
C GLY A 146 0.40 -1.53 14.31
N SER A 147 -0.33 -2.45 13.67
CA SER A 147 0.17 -3.78 13.29
C SER A 147 1.15 -3.77 12.10
N SER A 148 1.51 -2.61 11.59
CA SER A 148 2.41 -2.39 10.45
C SER A 148 1.83 -2.74 9.07
N LYS A 149 0.51 -2.74 8.87
CA LYS A 149 -0.12 -2.97 7.56
C LYS A 149 0.46 -2.05 6.49
N THR A 150 0.28 -0.75 6.65
CA THR A 150 0.77 0.27 5.71
C THR A 150 2.27 0.17 5.46
N THR A 151 3.07 -0.04 6.52
CA THR A 151 4.51 -0.24 6.38
C THR A 151 4.84 -1.47 5.53
N THR A 152 4.14 -2.58 5.74
CA THR A 152 4.30 -3.81 4.96
C THR A 152 3.88 -3.60 3.50
N SER A 153 2.71 -2.98 3.26
CA SER A 153 2.20 -2.66 1.92
C SER A 153 3.20 -1.84 1.11
N ILE A 154 3.73 -0.78 1.71
CA ILE A 154 4.69 0.12 1.04
C ILE A 154 6.02 -0.58 0.77
N HIS A 155 6.58 -1.29 1.76
CA HIS A 155 7.84 -2.00 1.56
C HIS A 155 7.70 -3.10 0.51
N LEU A 156 6.61 -3.86 0.50
CA LEU A 156 6.35 -4.86 -0.53
C LEU A 156 6.25 -4.22 -1.91
N SER A 157 5.49 -3.12 -2.04
CA SER A 157 5.32 -2.41 -3.32
C SER A 157 6.65 -1.89 -3.87
N HIS A 158 7.48 -1.26 -3.01
CA HIS A 158 8.80 -0.77 -3.40
C HIS A 158 9.75 -1.92 -3.78
N TYR A 159 9.74 -3.02 -3.01
CA TYR A 159 10.53 -4.19 -3.32
C TYR A 159 10.16 -4.77 -4.69
N LEU A 160 8.87 -4.99 -4.95
CA LEU A 160 8.40 -5.54 -6.21
C LEU A 160 8.74 -4.62 -7.41
N ALA A 161 8.61 -3.31 -7.25
CA ALA A 161 9.00 -2.36 -8.28
C ALA A 161 10.50 -2.37 -8.55
N LEU A 162 11.35 -2.50 -7.52
CA LEU A 162 12.80 -2.67 -7.66
C LEU A 162 13.16 -3.98 -8.37
N GLN A 163 12.32 -5.02 -8.27
CA GLN A 163 12.47 -6.25 -9.06
C GLN A 163 12.07 -6.08 -10.54
N GLY A 164 11.42 -4.97 -10.91
CA GLY A 164 11.03 -4.65 -12.28
C GLY A 164 9.55 -4.89 -12.61
N TYR A 165 8.72 -5.14 -11.61
CA TYR A 165 7.28 -5.31 -11.76
C TYR A 165 6.53 -3.97 -11.85
N ARG A 166 5.32 -4.02 -12.41
CA ARG A 166 4.34 -2.92 -12.41
C ARG A 166 3.38 -3.13 -11.24
N VAL A 167 3.36 -2.21 -10.31
CA VAL A 167 2.58 -2.31 -9.06
C VAL A 167 1.55 -1.19 -9.00
N LEU A 168 0.30 -1.55 -8.72
CA LEU A 168 -0.74 -0.60 -8.33
C LEU A 168 -0.92 -0.67 -6.82
N CYS A 169 -0.72 0.43 -6.13
CA CYS A 169 -1.06 0.58 -4.72
C CYS A 169 -2.44 1.19 -4.60
N ILE A 170 -3.28 0.64 -3.72
CA ILE A 170 -4.60 1.20 -3.41
C ILE A 170 -4.66 1.44 -1.90
N ASP A 171 -4.77 2.70 -1.51
CA ASP A 171 -4.95 3.11 -0.12
C ASP A 171 -6.44 3.07 0.24
N LEU A 172 -6.83 2.11 1.06
CA LEU A 172 -8.22 1.93 1.52
C LEU A 172 -8.47 2.49 2.92
N ASP A 173 -7.41 3.03 3.57
CA ASP A 173 -7.56 3.62 4.90
C ASP A 173 -7.95 5.11 4.77
N PRO A 174 -9.08 5.56 5.36
CA PRO A 174 -9.44 6.97 5.43
C PRO A 174 -8.37 7.87 6.05
N GLN A 175 -7.46 7.30 6.87
CA GLN A 175 -6.31 8.02 7.43
C GLN A 175 -5.22 8.29 6.37
N ALA A 176 -5.27 7.63 5.24
CA ALA A 176 -4.43 7.84 4.07
C ALA A 176 -2.93 7.87 4.36
N SER A 177 -2.48 6.95 5.21
CA SER A 177 -1.08 6.86 5.62
C SER A 177 -0.16 6.46 4.46
N MET A 178 -0.60 5.53 3.60
CA MET A 178 0.13 5.15 2.38
C MET A 178 0.23 6.34 1.43
N THR A 179 -0.86 7.04 1.19
CA THR A 179 -0.94 8.25 0.37
C THR A 179 0.04 9.31 0.83
N SER A 180 0.10 9.54 2.15
CA SER A 180 1.03 10.49 2.76
C SER A 180 2.49 10.11 2.56
N ILE A 181 2.83 8.81 2.65
CA ILE A 181 4.20 8.33 2.41
C ILE A 181 4.56 8.47 0.93
N PHE A 182 3.62 8.30 0.00
CA PHE A 182 3.85 8.59 -1.41
C PHE A 182 3.99 10.09 -1.74
N GLY A 183 3.92 10.96 -0.73
CA GLY A 183 4.23 12.40 -0.87
C GLY A 183 3.02 13.27 -1.20
N LEU A 184 1.82 12.71 -1.17
CA LEU A 184 0.58 13.47 -1.27
C LEU A 184 0.12 13.89 0.13
N GLN A 185 -0.59 15.00 0.20
CA GLN A 185 -1.30 15.43 1.40
C GLN A 185 -2.79 15.18 1.16
N PRO A 186 -3.39 14.16 1.79
CA PRO A 186 -4.74 13.71 1.47
C PRO A 186 -5.80 14.81 1.47
N GLU A 187 -5.69 15.75 2.43
CA GLU A 187 -6.64 16.84 2.63
C GLU A 187 -6.56 17.94 1.54
N PHE A 188 -5.44 17.99 0.79
CA PHE A 188 -5.17 19.07 -0.16
C PHE A 188 -4.93 18.59 -1.58
N ASP A 189 -4.32 17.40 -1.72
CA ASP A 189 -3.86 16.89 -3.01
C ASP A 189 -4.81 15.84 -3.58
N VAL A 190 -5.81 15.39 -2.80
CA VAL A 190 -6.81 14.40 -3.22
C VAL A 190 -8.20 15.03 -3.16
N ALA A 191 -8.72 15.40 -4.31
CA ALA A 191 -10.05 15.98 -4.42
C ALA A 191 -11.15 14.90 -4.32
N GLU A 192 -12.40 15.32 -4.24
CA GLU A 192 -13.57 14.46 -4.33
C GLU A 192 -13.56 13.67 -5.64
N ASN A 193 -14.00 12.41 -5.59
CA ASN A 193 -13.97 11.48 -6.72
C ASN A 193 -12.57 11.15 -7.27
N GLU A 194 -11.53 11.23 -6.45
CA GLU A 194 -10.16 10.85 -6.84
C GLU A 194 -9.60 9.68 -6.02
N THR A 195 -10.39 9.12 -5.11
CA THR A 195 -10.09 7.89 -4.39
C THR A 195 -10.67 6.66 -5.09
N VAL A 196 -10.41 5.46 -4.56
CA VAL A 196 -11.04 4.24 -5.09
C VAL A 196 -12.57 4.29 -4.97
N TYR A 197 -13.11 5.04 -3.99
CA TYR A 197 -14.56 5.19 -3.83
C TYR A 197 -15.22 5.72 -5.11
N ALA A 198 -14.59 6.60 -5.86
CA ALA A 198 -15.09 7.07 -7.15
C ALA A 198 -15.49 5.94 -8.12
N ALA A 199 -14.76 4.81 -8.08
CA ALA A 199 -15.06 3.65 -8.89
C ALA A 199 -16.05 2.67 -8.22
N LEU A 200 -16.26 2.78 -6.91
CA LEU A 200 -17.12 1.90 -6.13
C LEU A 200 -18.52 2.48 -5.86
N ARG A 201 -18.76 3.75 -6.15
CA ARG A 201 -20.01 4.47 -5.89
C ARG A 201 -21.23 3.76 -6.49
N TYR A 202 -22.38 3.98 -5.88
CA TYR A 202 -23.66 3.40 -6.26
C TYR A 202 -24.52 4.34 -7.13
N ASP A 203 -24.05 5.56 -7.37
CA ASP A 203 -24.73 6.62 -8.08
C ASP A 203 -24.16 6.88 -9.48
N THR A 204 -24.73 7.87 -10.17
CA THR A 204 -24.36 8.25 -11.53
C THR A 204 -23.03 9.00 -11.65
N GLU A 205 -22.40 9.36 -10.53
CA GLU A 205 -21.09 10.02 -10.51
C GLU A 205 -19.94 9.01 -10.47
N ARG A 206 -20.25 7.71 -10.55
CA ARG A 206 -19.25 6.67 -10.64
C ARG A 206 -18.34 6.84 -11.84
N ARG A 207 -17.04 6.65 -11.61
CA ARG A 207 -15.99 6.80 -12.63
C ARG A 207 -15.24 5.48 -12.86
N PRO A 208 -14.66 5.27 -14.05
CA PRO A 208 -13.74 4.15 -14.27
C PRO A 208 -12.54 4.20 -13.31
N LEU A 209 -12.12 3.04 -12.78
CA LEU A 209 -10.98 2.97 -11.86
C LEU A 209 -9.70 3.57 -12.46
N ALA A 210 -9.51 3.44 -13.77
CA ALA A 210 -8.37 4.01 -14.48
C ALA A 210 -8.20 5.52 -14.31
N GLU A 211 -9.31 6.25 -14.08
CA GLU A 211 -9.28 7.70 -13.91
C GLU A 211 -8.83 8.16 -12.52
N THR A 212 -8.81 7.26 -11.53
CA THR A 212 -8.33 7.56 -10.17
C THR A 212 -6.85 7.22 -9.98
N ILE A 213 -6.24 6.56 -10.96
CA ILE A 213 -4.85 6.11 -10.89
C ILE A 213 -3.90 7.29 -11.14
N ARG A 214 -2.92 7.43 -10.25
CA ARG A 214 -1.87 8.45 -10.35
C ARG A 214 -0.50 7.81 -10.49
N GLU A 215 0.34 8.38 -11.34
CA GLU A 215 1.77 8.08 -11.33
C GLU A 215 2.41 8.56 -10.04
N THR A 216 3.41 7.82 -9.55
CA THR A 216 4.20 8.20 -8.38
C THR A 216 5.61 8.61 -8.79
N TYR A 217 6.35 9.18 -7.84
CA TYR A 217 7.77 9.46 -8.02
C TYR A 217 8.64 8.19 -8.10
N PHE A 218 8.07 7.02 -7.77
CA PHE A 218 8.77 5.74 -7.78
C PHE A 218 8.47 4.99 -9.09
N PRO A 219 9.46 4.80 -9.99
CA PRO A 219 9.23 4.10 -11.25
C PRO A 219 8.66 2.69 -11.04
N GLY A 220 7.61 2.36 -11.78
CA GLY A 220 6.93 1.07 -11.69
C GLY A 220 5.81 1.00 -10.66
N ILE A 221 5.57 2.08 -9.90
CA ILE A 221 4.45 2.16 -8.94
C ILE A 221 3.47 3.24 -9.35
N HIS A 222 2.20 2.87 -9.44
CA HIS A 222 1.08 3.78 -9.49
C HIS A 222 0.28 3.69 -8.18
N LEU A 223 -0.46 4.75 -7.86
CA LEU A 223 -1.22 4.88 -6.62
C LEU A 223 -2.66 5.30 -6.92
N ILE A 224 -3.61 4.64 -6.29
CA ILE A 224 -4.94 5.20 -6.03
C ILE A 224 -4.91 5.74 -4.61
N PRO A 225 -4.97 7.07 -4.43
CA PRO A 225 -4.83 7.67 -3.12
C PRO A 225 -6.07 7.46 -2.26
N GLY A 226 -5.89 7.53 -0.95
CA GLY A 226 -6.96 7.57 0.04
C GLY A 226 -7.15 8.97 0.61
N ASN A 227 -8.34 9.23 1.13
CA ASN A 227 -8.69 10.35 2.00
C ASN A 227 -9.99 10.01 2.76
N LEU A 228 -10.57 10.98 3.47
CA LEU A 228 -11.80 10.78 4.25
C LEU A 228 -13.03 10.39 3.41
N GLU A 229 -13.04 10.64 2.09
CA GLU A 229 -14.09 10.20 1.17
C GLU A 229 -14.34 8.69 1.22
N LEU A 230 -13.30 7.90 1.56
CA LEU A 230 -13.44 6.45 1.70
C LEU A 230 -14.49 6.04 2.76
N MET A 231 -14.80 6.92 3.72
CA MET A 231 -15.89 6.69 4.68
C MET A 231 -17.27 6.62 4.01
N ASP A 232 -17.41 7.19 2.83
CA ASP A 232 -18.68 7.21 2.12
C ASP A 232 -19.10 5.83 1.67
N PHE A 233 -18.14 4.96 1.34
CA PHE A 233 -18.44 3.56 1.05
C PHE A 233 -19.06 2.84 2.26
N GLU A 234 -18.61 3.18 3.47
CA GLU A 234 -19.18 2.64 4.72
C GLU A 234 -20.61 3.16 4.99
N PHE A 235 -20.91 4.40 4.58
CA PHE A 235 -22.23 5.01 4.80
C PHE A 235 -23.23 4.65 3.69
N ASP A 236 -22.80 4.56 2.45
CA ASP A 236 -23.70 4.34 1.31
C ASP A 236 -24.05 2.85 1.13
N THR A 237 -23.15 1.94 1.47
CA THR A 237 -23.38 0.49 1.30
C THR A 237 -24.62 -0.02 2.05
N PRO A 238 -24.89 0.33 3.31
CA PRO A 238 -26.13 -0.08 3.99
C PRO A 238 -27.40 0.44 3.30
N ALA A 239 -27.37 1.68 2.81
CA ALA A 239 -28.51 2.26 2.10
C ALA A 239 -28.78 1.54 0.76
N TYR A 240 -27.71 1.21 0.04
CA TYR A 240 -27.79 0.43 -1.20
C TYR A 240 -28.32 -0.99 -0.96
N LEU A 241 -27.81 -1.69 0.07
CA LEU A 241 -28.27 -3.03 0.41
C LEU A 241 -29.76 -3.07 0.78
N ALA A 242 -30.29 -2.00 1.37
CA ALA A 242 -31.71 -1.90 1.73
C ALA A 242 -32.61 -1.80 0.49
N GLN A 243 -32.11 -1.29 -0.63
CA GLN A 243 -32.86 -1.14 -1.89
C GLN A 243 -32.95 -2.44 -2.69
N ARG A 244 -32.12 -3.44 -2.36
CA ARG A 244 -32.03 -4.75 -3.06
C ARG A 244 -31.75 -4.65 -4.56
N GLU A 245 -31.23 -3.52 -5.02
CA GLU A 245 -30.81 -3.34 -6.40
C GLU A 245 -29.40 -3.90 -6.61
N ARG A 246 -29.14 -4.38 -7.83
CA ARG A 246 -27.80 -4.78 -8.27
C ARG A 246 -27.48 -4.01 -9.53
N ASP A 247 -26.29 -3.46 -9.58
CA ASP A 247 -25.73 -2.86 -10.79
C ASP A 247 -24.70 -3.81 -11.45
N GLU A 248 -24.05 -3.32 -12.50
CA GLU A 248 -23.05 -4.08 -13.26
C GLU A 248 -21.79 -4.46 -12.46
N LEU A 249 -21.50 -3.77 -11.35
CA LEU A 249 -20.38 -4.12 -10.45
C LEU A 249 -20.75 -5.18 -9.42
N GLY A 250 -22.00 -5.62 -9.37
CA GLY A 250 -22.47 -6.68 -8.49
C GLY A 250 -22.68 -6.23 -7.04
N LEU A 251 -22.51 -7.17 -6.10
CA LEU A 251 -22.65 -6.93 -4.67
C LEU A 251 -21.49 -6.07 -4.15
N PHE A 252 -21.68 -5.42 -3.00
CA PHE A 252 -20.70 -4.49 -2.44
C PHE A 252 -19.29 -5.06 -2.34
N PHE A 253 -19.15 -6.33 -1.99
CA PHE A 253 -17.87 -7.00 -1.85
C PHE A 253 -17.21 -7.34 -3.21
N GLU A 254 -18.00 -7.49 -4.29
CA GLU A 254 -17.51 -7.76 -5.63
C GLU A 254 -16.97 -6.52 -6.33
N ARG A 255 -17.45 -5.33 -5.94
CA ARG A 255 -17.20 -4.06 -6.65
C ARG A 255 -15.72 -3.75 -6.80
N LEU A 256 -14.94 -3.89 -5.74
CA LEU A 256 -13.49 -3.63 -5.78
C LEU A 256 -12.76 -4.61 -6.71
N ARG A 257 -13.09 -5.92 -6.64
CA ARG A 257 -12.53 -6.91 -7.54
C ARG A 257 -12.84 -6.61 -9.00
N ASN A 258 -14.10 -6.31 -9.31
CA ASN A 258 -14.53 -6.00 -10.67
C ASN A 258 -13.91 -4.68 -11.19
N ALA A 259 -13.77 -3.68 -10.32
CA ALA A 259 -13.06 -2.45 -10.67
C ALA A 259 -11.57 -2.71 -10.98
N ILE A 260 -10.87 -3.50 -10.16
CA ILE A 260 -9.45 -3.87 -10.39
C ILE A 260 -9.29 -4.65 -11.70
N GLN A 261 -10.21 -5.57 -12.03
CA GLN A 261 -10.18 -6.32 -13.29
C GLN A 261 -10.18 -5.41 -14.53
N SER A 262 -10.82 -4.25 -14.47
CA SER A 262 -10.86 -3.30 -15.59
C SER A 262 -9.49 -2.75 -15.99
N VAL A 263 -8.50 -2.82 -15.11
CA VAL A 263 -7.14 -2.31 -15.32
C VAL A 263 -6.06 -3.39 -15.24
N GLU A 264 -6.44 -4.67 -15.13
CA GLU A 264 -5.53 -5.78 -14.85
C GLU A 264 -4.38 -5.94 -15.85
N GLN A 265 -4.58 -5.58 -17.14
CA GLN A 265 -3.55 -5.70 -18.16
C GLN A 265 -2.36 -4.76 -17.95
N HIS A 266 -2.53 -3.73 -17.14
CA HIS A 266 -1.48 -2.73 -16.91
C HIS A 266 -0.55 -3.08 -15.76
N TYR A 267 -0.93 -4.03 -14.90
CA TYR A 267 -0.22 -4.35 -13.67
C TYR A 267 0.14 -5.82 -13.55
N ASP A 268 1.19 -6.06 -12.80
CA ASP A 268 1.63 -7.40 -12.42
C ASP A 268 1.12 -7.72 -11.00
N PHE A 269 1.08 -6.70 -10.15
CA PHE A 269 0.60 -6.78 -8.77
C PHE A 269 -0.28 -5.59 -8.41
N VAL A 270 -1.27 -5.85 -7.55
CA VAL A 270 -2.01 -4.81 -6.83
C VAL A 270 -1.77 -5.02 -5.34
N VAL A 271 -1.44 -3.97 -4.60
CA VAL A 271 -1.25 -4.01 -3.15
C VAL A 271 -2.32 -3.15 -2.49
N LEU A 272 -3.14 -3.79 -1.67
CA LEU A 272 -4.23 -3.16 -0.93
C LEU A 272 -3.79 -2.88 0.51
N ASP A 273 -3.77 -1.61 0.90
CA ASP A 273 -3.57 -1.20 2.29
C ASP A 273 -4.92 -1.02 2.96
N THR A 274 -5.26 -1.89 3.93
CA THR A 274 -6.58 -1.89 4.54
C THR A 274 -6.62 -1.07 5.84
N PRO A 275 -7.78 -0.46 6.17
CA PRO A 275 -7.96 0.24 7.44
C PRO A 275 -7.88 -0.72 8.65
N PRO A 276 -7.66 -0.20 9.86
CA PRO A 276 -7.68 -1.00 11.09
C PRO A 276 -9.10 -1.25 11.61
N SER A 277 -10.03 -1.59 10.73
CA SER A 277 -11.43 -1.84 11.06
C SER A 277 -12.01 -2.88 10.10
N LEU A 278 -13.05 -3.58 10.53
CA LEU A 278 -13.81 -4.46 9.66
C LEU A 278 -15.06 -3.74 9.16
N GLY A 279 -14.85 -2.83 8.22
CA GLY A 279 -15.94 -2.20 7.47
C GLY A 279 -16.15 -2.86 6.11
N TYR A 280 -17.08 -2.31 5.34
CA TYR A 280 -17.36 -2.78 3.98
C TYR A 280 -16.15 -2.68 3.06
N SER A 281 -15.31 -1.65 3.23
CA SER A 281 -14.06 -1.47 2.48
C SER A 281 -13.07 -2.62 2.73
N THR A 282 -12.92 -3.02 4.01
CA THR A 282 -12.05 -4.17 4.37
C THR A 282 -12.62 -5.47 3.82
N LEU A 283 -13.93 -5.70 3.90
CA LEU A 283 -14.59 -6.88 3.35
C LEU A 283 -14.40 -6.96 1.83
N ALA A 284 -14.58 -5.83 1.13
CA ALA A 284 -14.35 -5.76 -0.30
C ALA A 284 -12.86 -6.01 -0.67
N ALA A 285 -11.93 -5.50 0.13
CA ALA A 285 -10.50 -5.76 -0.05
C ALA A 285 -10.13 -7.23 0.14
N LEU A 286 -10.63 -7.87 1.20
CA LEU A 286 -10.41 -9.29 1.46
C LEU A 286 -10.98 -10.16 0.34
N TYR A 287 -12.16 -9.81 -0.18
CA TYR A 287 -12.78 -10.54 -1.30
C TYR A 287 -12.07 -10.32 -2.63
N ALA A 288 -11.52 -9.13 -2.86
CA ALA A 288 -10.78 -8.80 -4.08
C ALA A 288 -9.37 -9.41 -4.11
N ALA A 289 -8.81 -9.71 -2.95
CA ALA A 289 -7.45 -10.23 -2.82
C ALA A 289 -7.33 -11.64 -3.37
N THR A 290 -6.18 -11.96 -3.98
CA THR A 290 -5.75 -13.31 -4.33
C THR A 290 -4.77 -13.86 -3.29
N GLY A 291 -4.15 -12.99 -2.50
CA GLY A 291 -3.27 -13.36 -1.40
C GLY A 291 -3.46 -12.45 -0.20
N LEU A 292 -3.46 -13.03 0.99
CA LEU A 292 -3.59 -12.31 2.25
C LEU A 292 -2.28 -12.35 3.05
N VAL A 293 -1.84 -11.18 3.51
CA VAL A 293 -0.74 -11.04 4.47
C VAL A 293 -1.31 -10.45 5.77
N VAL A 294 -1.49 -11.29 6.77
CA VAL A 294 -2.00 -10.89 8.08
C VAL A 294 -0.84 -10.48 8.97
N THR A 295 -0.73 -9.17 9.26
CA THR A 295 0.35 -8.62 10.06
C THR A 295 0.04 -8.75 11.55
N VAL A 296 0.91 -9.39 12.32
CA VAL A 296 0.69 -9.64 13.75
C VAL A 296 1.92 -9.25 14.56
N HIS A 297 1.77 -8.31 15.49
CA HIS A 297 2.80 -8.12 16.50
C HIS A 297 2.74 -9.28 17.51
N PRO A 298 3.85 -9.96 17.84
CA PRO A 298 3.82 -11.14 18.69
C PRO A 298 3.68 -10.79 20.19
N SER A 299 2.60 -10.07 20.54
CA SER A 299 2.15 -9.82 21.89
C SER A 299 0.85 -10.55 22.18
N MET A 300 0.57 -10.85 23.45
CA MET A 300 -0.65 -11.54 23.84
C MET A 300 -1.92 -10.82 23.34
N LEU A 301 -1.96 -9.48 23.47
CA LEU A 301 -3.12 -8.69 23.04
C LEU A 301 -3.29 -8.66 21.52
N ASP A 302 -2.19 -8.64 20.78
CA ASP A 302 -2.25 -8.63 19.32
C ASP A 302 -2.64 -10.00 18.75
N VAL A 303 -2.16 -11.08 19.36
CA VAL A 303 -2.54 -12.45 19.00
C VAL A 303 -4.01 -12.71 19.35
N ALA A 304 -4.51 -12.21 20.49
CA ALA A 304 -5.93 -12.28 20.82
C ALA A 304 -6.79 -11.49 19.83
N SER A 305 -6.35 -10.29 19.41
CA SER A 305 -6.99 -9.51 18.36
C SER A 305 -6.98 -10.22 17.00
N CYS A 306 -5.88 -10.89 16.66
CA CYS A 306 -5.78 -11.72 15.46
C CYS A 306 -6.80 -12.87 15.49
N ASN A 307 -7.01 -13.51 16.63
CA ASN A 307 -8.05 -14.54 16.76
C ASN A 307 -9.45 -13.99 16.48
N GLN A 308 -9.79 -12.80 17.02
CA GLN A 308 -11.07 -12.14 16.71
C GLN A 308 -11.20 -11.84 15.21
N PHE A 309 -10.13 -11.40 14.57
CA PHE A 309 -10.08 -11.18 13.12
C PHE A 309 -10.38 -12.46 12.35
N LEU A 310 -9.77 -13.59 12.73
CA LEU A 310 -9.99 -14.89 12.07
C LEU A 310 -11.43 -15.38 12.23
N ILE A 311 -12.02 -15.24 13.43
CA ILE A 311 -13.44 -15.59 13.67
C ILE A 311 -14.34 -14.80 12.70
N MET A 312 -14.12 -13.49 12.59
CA MET A 312 -14.95 -12.64 11.74
C MET A 312 -14.77 -12.93 10.24
N ILE A 313 -13.55 -13.28 9.80
CA ILE A 313 -13.31 -13.74 8.41
C ILE A 313 -14.04 -15.06 8.16
N SER A 314 -14.04 -15.99 9.12
CA SER A 314 -14.78 -17.24 9.01
C SER A 314 -16.27 -17.00 8.85
N ASP A 315 -16.86 -16.16 9.70
CA ASP A 315 -18.28 -15.79 9.62
C ASP A 315 -18.61 -15.09 8.27
N LEU A 316 -17.69 -14.28 7.77
CA LEU A 316 -17.81 -13.66 6.43
C LEU A 316 -17.81 -14.71 5.33
N ALA A 317 -16.84 -15.62 5.34
CA ALA A 317 -16.75 -16.69 4.33
C ALA A 317 -18.03 -17.52 4.28
N ASP A 318 -18.57 -17.89 5.45
CA ASP A 318 -19.86 -18.60 5.56
C ASP A 318 -21.02 -17.79 5.00
N THR A 319 -21.03 -16.49 5.24
CA THR A 319 -22.05 -15.58 4.70
C THR A 319 -21.96 -15.47 3.20
N LEU A 320 -20.75 -15.28 2.65
CA LEU A 320 -20.52 -15.17 1.20
C LEU A 320 -20.92 -16.47 0.49
N ALA A 321 -20.63 -17.64 1.07
CA ALA A 321 -21.04 -18.93 0.55
C ALA A 321 -22.57 -19.06 0.39
N GLN A 322 -23.36 -18.45 1.28
CA GLN A 322 -24.83 -18.41 1.17
C GLN A 322 -25.31 -17.60 -0.06
N PHE A 323 -24.51 -16.65 -0.52
CA PHE A 323 -24.76 -15.89 -1.75
C PHE A 323 -24.14 -16.55 -3.00
N GLY A 324 -23.54 -17.74 -2.86
CA GLY A 324 -22.86 -18.43 -3.95
C GLY A 324 -21.51 -17.81 -4.34
N ALA A 325 -20.93 -16.99 -3.48
CA ALA A 325 -19.62 -16.39 -3.68
C ALA A 325 -18.53 -17.26 -3.01
N GLU A 326 -17.46 -17.51 -3.74
CA GLU A 326 -16.28 -18.21 -3.22
C GLU A 326 -15.34 -17.20 -2.57
N PHE A 327 -14.91 -17.52 -1.35
CA PHE A 327 -13.89 -16.77 -0.61
C PHE A 327 -12.63 -17.62 -0.58
N ASP A 328 -11.87 -17.57 -1.68
CA ASP A 328 -10.68 -18.37 -1.87
C ASP A 328 -9.48 -17.51 -2.25
N HIS A 329 -8.30 -17.89 -1.73
CA HIS A 329 -7.06 -17.18 -1.92
C HIS A 329 -5.95 -18.15 -2.32
N ASP A 330 -5.08 -17.74 -3.21
CA ASP A 330 -3.90 -18.53 -3.61
C ASP A 330 -2.97 -18.77 -2.41
N PHE A 331 -2.96 -17.84 -1.44
CA PHE A 331 -2.29 -18.01 -0.15
C PHE A 331 -2.85 -17.08 0.94
N MET A 332 -2.72 -17.50 2.20
CA MET A 332 -2.89 -16.68 3.39
C MET A 332 -1.68 -16.89 4.30
N LYS A 333 -0.96 -15.82 4.64
CA LYS A 333 0.24 -15.90 5.48
C LYS A 333 0.20 -14.90 6.64
N PHE A 334 0.73 -15.33 7.78
CA PHE A 334 0.94 -14.48 8.94
C PHE A 334 2.35 -13.91 8.91
N LEU A 335 2.47 -12.60 8.95
CA LEU A 335 3.75 -11.91 9.11
C LEU A 335 3.89 -11.40 10.55
N LEU A 336 4.88 -11.90 11.27
CA LEU A 336 5.25 -11.37 12.58
C LEU A 336 5.96 -10.02 12.39
N THR A 337 5.37 -8.96 12.96
CA THR A 337 5.85 -7.58 12.77
C THR A 337 6.33 -6.94 14.06
N ARG A 338 7.21 -5.93 13.95
CA ARG A 338 7.78 -5.19 15.07
C ARG A 338 8.42 -6.13 16.10
N VAL A 339 9.08 -7.18 15.62
CA VAL A 339 9.68 -8.18 16.47
C VAL A 339 10.95 -7.62 17.10
N ASN A 340 11.03 -7.64 18.42
CA ASN A 340 12.27 -7.40 19.15
C ASN A 340 12.94 -8.74 19.47
N PRO A 341 14.07 -9.06 18.84
CA PRO A 341 14.75 -10.34 19.06
C PRO A 341 15.24 -10.58 20.50
N ASN A 342 15.24 -9.56 21.35
CA ASN A 342 15.66 -9.66 22.73
C ASN A 342 14.47 -9.76 23.72
N ASP A 343 13.23 -9.67 23.24
CA ASP A 343 12.03 -9.74 24.06
C ASP A 343 11.57 -11.21 24.23
N GLY A 344 11.69 -11.76 25.44
CA GLY A 344 11.32 -13.14 25.75
C GLY A 344 9.84 -13.43 25.52
N PRO A 345 8.89 -12.64 26.02
CA PRO A 345 7.47 -12.74 25.73
C PRO A 345 7.13 -12.77 24.24
N GLN A 346 7.75 -11.90 23.42
CA GLN A 346 7.52 -11.91 21.98
C GLN A 346 8.03 -13.20 21.30
N LYS A 347 9.20 -13.69 21.71
CA LYS A 347 9.74 -14.98 21.23
C LYS A 347 8.78 -16.14 21.56
N TYR A 348 8.23 -16.14 22.77
CA TYR A 348 7.28 -17.17 23.17
C TYR A 348 6.02 -17.11 22.31
N MET A 349 5.41 -15.92 22.13
CA MET A 349 4.22 -15.77 21.30
C MET A 349 4.48 -16.09 19.83
N GLY A 350 5.63 -15.69 19.28
CA GLY A 350 6.05 -16.08 17.94
C GLY A 350 6.16 -17.59 17.77
N SER A 351 6.72 -18.28 18.75
CA SER A 351 6.81 -19.75 18.73
C SER A 351 5.42 -20.42 18.84
N VAL A 352 4.49 -19.82 19.59
CA VAL A 352 3.09 -20.29 19.64
C VAL A 352 2.43 -20.16 18.27
N MET A 353 2.56 -19.00 17.62
CA MET A 353 2.01 -18.78 16.27
C MET A 353 2.57 -19.79 15.27
N ARG A 354 3.89 -19.98 15.24
CA ARG A 354 4.54 -20.95 14.34
C ARG A 354 4.10 -22.39 14.60
N ARG A 355 3.88 -22.79 15.85
CA ARG A 355 3.38 -24.12 16.19
C ARG A 355 1.92 -24.33 15.77
N LEU A 356 1.08 -23.28 15.83
CA LEU A 356 -0.35 -23.38 15.51
C LEU A 356 -0.64 -23.29 14.02
N PHE A 357 0.09 -22.44 13.31
CA PHE A 357 -0.15 -22.13 11.91
C PHE A 357 0.94 -22.67 10.97
N GLU A 358 1.96 -23.30 11.52
CA GLU A 358 3.02 -24.01 10.78
C GLU A 358 3.60 -23.21 9.62
N SER A 359 3.42 -23.73 8.39
CA SER A 359 3.90 -23.11 7.16
C SER A 359 3.17 -21.82 6.80
N ASP A 360 2.06 -21.50 7.45
CA ASP A 360 1.32 -20.26 7.18
C ASP A 360 1.86 -19.06 7.94
N VAL A 361 2.83 -19.25 8.84
CA VAL A 361 3.64 -18.13 9.37
C VAL A 361 4.88 -17.99 8.51
N LEU A 362 5.12 -16.79 7.97
CA LEU A 362 6.34 -16.50 7.21
C LEU A 362 7.58 -16.83 8.05
N VAL A 363 8.60 -17.37 7.40
CA VAL A 363 9.86 -17.76 8.04
C VAL A 363 10.55 -16.53 8.60
N TYR A 364 10.56 -15.46 7.80
CA TYR A 364 11.19 -14.20 8.18
C TYR A 364 10.22 -13.27 8.91
N GLU A 365 10.76 -12.48 9.82
CA GLU A 365 10.04 -11.55 10.69
C GLU A 365 10.42 -10.11 10.35
N ALA A 366 9.45 -9.21 10.37
CA ALA A 366 9.72 -7.77 10.25
C ALA A 366 10.21 -7.24 11.62
N VAL A 367 11.51 -7.03 11.75
CA VAL A 367 12.16 -6.63 12.98
C VAL A 367 11.87 -5.16 13.29
N GLU A 368 11.65 -4.85 14.58
CA GLU A 368 11.53 -3.47 15.03
C GLU A 368 12.86 -2.73 14.80
N SER A 369 12.79 -1.54 14.19
CA SER A 369 13.97 -0.76 13.87
C SER A 369 13.71 0.75 13.99
N THR A 370 14.66 1.46 14.60
CA THR A 370 14.66 2.92 14.62
C THR A 370 14.81 3.52 13.22
N ALA A 371 15.36 2.75 12.26
CA ALA A 371 15.38 3.18 10.85
C ALA A 371 13.97 3.27 10.25
N ILE A 372 13.08 2.30 10.57
CA ILE A 372 11.67 2.34 10.13
C ILE A 372 10.95 3.52 10.76
N ALA A 373 11.13 3.74 12.07
CA ALA A 373 10.52 4.86 12.77
C ALA A 373 11.00 6.21 12.20
N GLY A 374 12.31 6.36 11.97
CA GLY A 374 12.88 7.57 11.36
C GLY A 374 12.41 7.79 9.93
N ALA A 375 12.32 6.73 9.13
CA ALA A 375 11.78 6.78 7.76
C ALA A 375 10.32 7.26 7.77
N GLY A 376 9.49 6.75 8.67
CA GLY A 376 8.09 7.17 8.83
C GLY A 376 7.95 8.67 9.12
N VAL A 377 8.79 9.22 10.01
CA VAL A 377 8.82 10.67 10.29
C VAL A 377 9.21 11.47 9.04
N ALA A 378 10.15 10.96 8.25
CA ALA A 378 10.57 11.57 6.98
C ALA A 378 9.60 11.28 5.81
N LYS A 379 8.49 10.58 6.06
CA LYS A 379 7.56 10.09 5.03
C LYS A 379 8.28 9.29 3.93
N LYS A 380 9.22 8.44 4.31
CA LYS A 380 10.00 7.56 3.43
C LYS A 380 9.79 6.09 3.80
N SER A 381 10.03 5.20 2.86
CA SER A 381 10.26 3.79 3.16
C SER A 381 11.75 3.52 3.43
N LEU A 382 12.08 2.32 3.90
CA LEU A 382 13.49 1.91 4.04
C LEU A 382 14.24 1.93 2.70
N TYR A 383 13.54 1.64 1.59
CA TYR A 383 14.14 1.60 0.25
C TYR A 383 14.51 2.98 -0.29
N GLU A 384 13.98 4.04 0.31
CA GLU A 384 14.26 5.44 -0.06
C GLU A 384 15.38 6.08 0.77
N LEU A 385 15.74 5.46 1.91
CA LEU A 385 16.75 6.03 2.80
C LEU A 385 18.14 5.99 2.17
N GLU A 386 18.86 7.09 2.31
CA GLU A 386 20.24 7.23 1.88
C GLU A 386 21.23 6.97 3.03
N SER A 387 22.46 6.63 2.65
CA SER A 387 23.55 6.51 3.61
C SER A 387 23.81 7.86 4.27
N GLY A 388 23.61 7.96 5.59
CA GLY A 388 23.80 9.19 6.37
C GLY A 388 22.51 9.70 7.02
N GLU A 389 21.32 9.35 6.53
CA GLU A 389 20.06 9.70 7.19
C GLU A 389 19.83 8.87 8.47
N VAL A 390 20.36 7.66 8.50
CA VAL A 390 20.35 6.75 9.67
C VAL A 390 21.71 6.06 9.80
N GLY A 391 22.01 5.56 10.97
CA GLY A 391 23.23 4.79 11.19
C GLY A 391 23.36 3.61 10.20
N ARG A 392 24.49 3.50 9.51
CA ARG A 392 24.74 2.55 8.42
C ARG A 392 24.39 1.10 8.78
N GLU A 393 24.77 0.64 9.95
CA GLU A 393 24.50 -0.73 10.40
C GLU A 393 23.02 -0.95 10.75
N THR A 394 22.36 0.08 11.26
CA THR A 394 20.91 0.07 11.54
C THR A 394 20.11 -0.01 10.25
N LEU A 395 20.45 0.82 9.25
CA LEU A 395 19.81 0.79 7.93
C LEU A 395 20.03 -0.56 7.24
N LYS A 396 21.27 -1.08 7.27
CA LYS A 396 21.60 -2.37 6.67
C LYS A 396 20.77 -3.51 7.25
N ARG A 397 20.69 -3.62 8.59
CA ARG A 397 19.88 -4.65 9.25
C ARG A 397 18.38 -4.51 8.97
N ALA A 398 17.88 -3.27 8.92
CA ALA A 398 16.49 -3.03 8.62
C ALA A 398 16.14 -3.40 7.16
N LEU A 399 17.02 -3.07 6.21
CA LEU A 399 16.88 -3.47 4.80
C LEU A 399 16.96 -4.98 4.63
N GLU A 400 17.92 -5.65 5.28
CA GLU A 400 18.06 -7.12 5.24
C GLU A 400 16.78 -7.80 5.77
N SER A 401 16.20 -7.31 6.87
CA SER A 401 14.93 -7.83 7.38
C SER A 401 13.78 -7.60 6.37
N ALA A 402 13.67 -6.41 5.80
CA ALA A 402 12.64 -6.08 4.81
C ALA A 402 12.81 -6.91 3.51
N ASP A 403 14.04 -7.06 3.03
CA ASP A 403 14.35 -7.85 1.84
C ASP A 403 14.01 -9.34 2.02
N HIS A 404 14.28 -9.91 3.20
CA HIS A 404 13.94 -11.30 3.50
C HIS A 404 12.42 -11.50 3.53
N VAL A 405 11.67 -10.64 4.23
CA VAL A 405 10.20 -10.72 4.31
C VAL A 405 9.58 -10.55 2.92
N ASN A 406 9.97 -9.50 2.19
CA ASN A 406 9.41 -9.22 0.88
C ASN A 406 9.85 -10.25 -0.17
N GLY A 407 11.07 -10.80 -0.03
CA GLY A 407 11.58 -11.89 -0.84
C GLY A 407 10.76 -13.16 -0.67
N GLU A 408 10.43 -13.54 0.56
CA GLU A 408 9.58 -14.70 0.85
C GLU A 408 8.17 -14.53 0.25
N ILE A 409 7.55 -13.35 0.39
CA ILE A 409 6.26 -13.06 -0.24
C ILE A 409 6.38 -13.13 -1.77
N HIS A 410 7.46 -12.58 -2.33
CA HIS A 410 7.71 -12.63 -3.77
C HIS A 410 7.89 -14.07 -4.28
N ASP A 411 8.54 -14.95 -3.51
CA ASP A 411 8.68 -16.37 -3.87
C ASP A 411 7.33 -17.10 -3.85
N LEU A 412 6.44 -16.77 -2.90
CA LEU A 412 5.05 -17.27 -2.92
C LEU A 412 4.32 -16.83 -4.20
N LEU A 413 4.44 -15.55 -4.57
CA LEU A 413 3.81 -15.01 -5.78
C LEU A 413 4.34 -15.67 -7.05
N LYS A 414 5.65 -15.94 -7.13
CA LYS A 414 6.24 -16.72 -8.22
C LYS A 414 5.68 -18.15 -8.27
N THR A 415 5.53 -18.77 -7.12
CA THR A 415 4.98 -20.14 -7.01
C THR A 415 3.54 -20.19 -7.53
N VAL A 416 2.69 -19.20 -7.22
CA VAL A 416 1.32 -19.08 -7.77
C VAL A 416 1.35 -19.01 -9.30
N TRP A 417 2.34 -18.36 -9.89
CA TRP A 417 2.53 -18.30 -11.34
C TRP A 417 3.21 -19.54 -11.93
N GLY A 418 3.51 -20.56 -11.11
CA GLY A 418 4.25 -21.76 -11.54
C GLY A 418 5.72 -21.46 -11.90
N ARG A 419 6.29 -20.38 -11.39
CA ARG A 419 7.69 -20.00 -11.57
C ARG A 419 8.51 -20.53 -10.39
N SER A 420 9.48 -21.35 -10.64
CA SER A 420 10.46 -21.86 -9.65
C SER A 420 11.64 -20.93 -9.49
#